data_393b7aedcfb8c6ee50d502807296185b
#
_entry.id   393b7aedcfb8c6ee50d502807296185b
#
_cell.length_a   1.000
_cell.length_b   1.000
_cell.length_c   1.000
_cell.angle_alpha   90.00
_cell.angle_beta   90.00
_cell.angle_gamma   90.00
#
_symmetry.space_group_name_H-M   'P 1'
#
loop_
_entity.id
_entity.type
_entity.pdbx_description
1 polymer ?
#
loop_
_entity_poly.entity_id
_entity_poly.type
_entity_poly.pdbx_seq_one_letter_code
_entity_poly.pdbx_strand_id
1 'polypeptide(L)'
;VAETDGSETDDWIAACLDTADRCWLAMTAIVGELGDSAVNQRPPLEGANSAYAIVHHCVELSRWWLGTFGCGLGLPRDRPGEFRATGTTDELLERVGQVRADTVVWTRRMIADGIADRDARSTTASADLATVTPHWVVLHVIHELAQHLGQLELTVDVLGWAHE
;
A
#
# COMPACT_ATOMS: atom_id res chain seq x y z
N VAL A 1 9.07 -17.41 28.91
CA VAL A 1 8.44 -16.75 27.76
C VAL A 1 7.20 -16.10 28.32
N ALA A 2 7.18 -14.75 28.46
CA ALA A 2 6.01 -14.01 28.91
C ALA A 2 4.90 -14.19 27.85
N GLU A 3 3.72 -14.66 28.25
CA GLU A 3 2.52 -14.55 27.44
C GLU A 3 2.30 -13.07 27.18
N THR A 4 2.46 -12.62 25.94
CA THR A 4 2.02 -11.29 25.52
C THR A 4 0.51 -11.27 25.69
N ASP A 5 0.02 -10.36 26.55
CA ASP A 5 -1.40 -10.16 26.79
C ASP A 5 -2.08 -9.85 25.44
N GLY A 6 -3.18 -10.54 25.15
CA GLY A 6 -3.94 -10.34 23.90
C GLY A 6 -4.33 -8.88 23.68
N SER A 7 -4.45 -8.08 24.75
CA SER A 7 -4.76 -6.65 24.70
C SER A 7 -3.62 -5.82 24.08
N GLU A 8 -2.35 -6.10 24.40
CA GLU A 8 -1.20 -5.39 23.81
C GLU A 8 -1.06 -5.65 22.30
N THR A 9 -1.36 -6.88 21.87
CA THR A 9 -1.36 -7.24 20.44
C THR A 9 -2.48 -6.52 19.68
N ASP A 10 -3.68 -6.44 20.27
CA ASP A 10 -4.83 -5.75 19.69
C ASP A 10 -4.58 -4.24 19.58
N ASP A 11 -3.98 -3.62 20.60
CA ASP A 11 -3.60 -2.20 20.59
C ASP A 11 -2.55 -1.89 19.54
N TRP A 12 -1.54 -2.77 19.38
CA TRP A 12 -0.53 -2.63 18.33
C TRP A 12 -1.15 -2.73 16.93
N ILE A 13 -2.02 -3.72 16.69
CA ILE A 13 -2.73 -3.88 15.41
C ILE A 13 -3.57 -2.63 15.12
N ALA A 14 -4.30 -2.12 16.11
CA ALA A 14 -5.13 -0.93 15.96
C ALA A 14 -4.30 0.30 15.56
N ALA A 15 -3.16 0.53 16.23
CA ALA A 15 -2.24 1.63 15.91
C ALA A 15 -1.65 1.50 14.50
N CYS A 16 -1.27 0.29 14.08
CA CYS A 16 -0.77 0.01 12.74
C CYS A 16 -1.84 0.28 11.67
N LEU A 17 -3.06 -0.19 11.89
CA LEU A 17 -4.18 0.01 10.96
C LEU A 17 -4.58 1.49 10.87
N ASP A 18 -4.62 2.23 11.98
CA ASP A 18 -4.85 3.68 11.98
C ASP A 18 -3.77 4.42 11.17
N THR A 19 -2.50 4.05 11.35
CA THR A 19 -1.39 4.67 10.62
C THR A 19 -1.49 4.40 9.11
N ALA A 20 -1.77 3.17 8.70
CA ALA A 20 -1.98 2.82 7.30
C ALA A 20 -3.18 3.57 6.71
N ASP A 21 -4.28 3.65 7.46
CA ASP A 21 -5.51 4.32 7.03
C ASP A 21 -5.30 5.82 6.82
N ARG A 22 -4.51 6.48 7.67
CA ARG A 22 -4.11 7.90 7.47
C ARG A 22 -3.37 8.12 6.17
N CYS A 23 -2.44 7.22 5.81
CA CYS A 23 -1.74 7.30 4.52
C CYS A 23 -2.74 7.17 3.36
N TRP A 24 -3.66 6.21 3.43
CA TRP A 24 -4.69 6.01 2.42
C TRP A 24 -5.62 7.21 2.29
N LEU A 25 -6.07 7.79 3.40
CA LEU A 25 -6.94 8.98 3.39
C LEU A 25 -6.24 10.17 2.74
N ALA A 26 -4.97 10.42 3.05
CA ALA A 26 -4.19 11.48 2.43
C ALA A 26 -4.03 11.26 0.92
N MET A 27 -3.66 10.03 0.49
CA MET A 27 -3.58 9.69 -0.94
C MET A 27 -4.92 9.88 -1.65
N THR A 28 -6.02 9.48 -1.01
CA THR A 28 -7.39 9.61 -1.54
C THR A 28 -7.77 11.07 -1.75
N ALA A 29 -7.45 11.95 -0.78
CA ALA A 29 -7.70 13.38 -0.88
C ALA A 29 -6.93 13.99 -2.06
N ILE A 30 -5.62 13.74 -2.16
CA ILE A 30 -4.77 14.24 -3.25
C ILE A 30 -5.31 13.78 -4.61
N VAL A 31 -5.62 12.49 -4.77
CA VAL A 31 -6.13 11.94 -6.05
C VAL A 31 -7.49 12.56 -6.40
N GLY A 32 -8.37 12.73 -5.42
CA GLY A 32 -9.69 13.35 -5.62
C GLY A 32 -9.58 14.81 -6.08
N GLU A 33 -8.65 15.59 -5.53
CA GLU A 33 -8.40 16.97 -5.92
C GLU A 33 -7.83 17.09 -7.34
N LEU A 34 -6.91 16.19 -7.72
CA LEU A 34 -6.31 16.17 -9.07
C LEU A 34 -7.35 15.90 -10.16
N GLY A 35 -8.28 14.99 -9.90
CA GLY A 35 -9.24 14.53 -10.90
C GLY A 35 -8.59 13.88 -12.12
N ASP A 36 -9.40 13.48 -13.11
CA ASP A 36 -8.95 12.75 -14.29
C ASP A 36 -7.97 13.54 -15.18
N SER A 37 -8.04 14.86 -15.12
CA SER A 37 -7.21 15.74 -15.95
C SER A 37 -5.73 15.73 -15.55
N ALA A 38 -5.43 15.49 -14.28
CA ALA A 38 -4.08 15.59 -13.73
C ALA A 38 -3.54 14.31 -13.13
N VAL A 39 -4.40 13.39 -12.68
CA VAL A 39 -3.97 12.16 -11.99
C VAL A 39 -2.99 11.31 -12.79
N ASN A 40 -3.03 11.36 -14.12
CA ASN A 40 -2.14 10.64 -15.04
C ASN A 40 -0.94 11.46 -15.53
N GLN A 41 -0.85 12.75 -15.15
CA GLN A 41 0.27 13.60 -15.57
C GLN A 41 1.56 13.16 -14.85
N ARG A 42 2.65 13.16 -15.58
CA ARG A 42 3.98 12.89 -15.02
C ARG A 42 4.76 14.18 -14.90
N PRO A 43 5.45 14.41 -13.78
CA PRO A 43 6.43 15.49 -13.70
C PRO A 43 7.45 15.41 -14.84
N PRO A 44 7.98 16.54 -15.32
CA PRO A 44 9.00 16.59 -16.38
C PRO A 44 10.40 16.22 -15.83
N LEU A 45 10.48 15.10 -15.13
CA LEU A 45 11.68 14.54 -14.53
C LEU A 45 11.86 13.11 -15.03
N GLU A 46 13.10 12.74 -15.33
CA GLU A 46 13.40 11.38 -15.77
C GLU A 46 13.04 10.36 -14.68
N GLY A 47 12.31 9.32 -15.06
CA GLY A 47 11.87 8.27 -14.12
C GLY A 47 10.69 8.64 -13.21
N ALA A 48 10.14 9.86 -13.32
CA ALA A 48 9.00 10.26 -12.51
C ALA A 48 7.74 9.44 -12.84
N ASN A 49 6.95 9.17 -11.82
CA ASN A 49 5.66 8.50 -11.92
C ASN A 49 4.52 9.51 -11.81
N SER A 50 3.37 9.18 -12.41
CA SER A 50 2.13 9.94 -12.18
C SER A 50 1.55 9.62 -10.81
N ALA A 51 0.66 10.49 -10.32
CA ALA A 51 -0.10 10.26 -9.09
C ALA A 51 -0.88 8.93 -9.17
N TYR A 52 -1.53 8.66 -10.33
CA TYR A 52 -2.21 7.39 -10.56
C TYR A 52 -1.28 6.20 -10.36
N ALA A 53 -0.11 6.19 -11.01
CA ALA A 53 0.83 5.07 -10.95
C ALA A 53 1.38 4.84 -9.54
N ILE A 54 1.63 5.91 -8.77
CA ILE A 54 2.09 5.82 -7.37
C ILE A 54 1.04 5.15 -6.50
N VAL A 55 -0.21 5.65 -6.54
CA VAL A 55 -1.30 5.10 -5.70
C VAL A 55 -1.69 3.69 -6.14
N HIS A 56 -1.74 3.44 -7.46
CA HIS A 56 -1.94 2.09 -8.01
C HIS A 56 -0.89 1.11 -7.51
N HIS A 57 0.40 1.52 -7.49
CA HIS A 57 1.47 0.72 -6.92
C HIS A 57 1.22 0.39 -5.44
N CYS A 58 0.79 1.35 -4.62
CA CYS A 58 0.45 1.11 -3.21
C CYS A 58 -0.69 0.09 -3.05
N VAL A 59 -1.71 0.14 -3.92
CA VAL A 59 -2.79 -0.86 -3.94
C VAL A 59 -2.23 -2.25 -4.22
N GLU A 60 -1.45 -2.41 -5.29
CA GLU A 60 -0.91 -3.72 -5.68
C GLU A 60 0.12 -4.26 -4.67
N LEU A 61 0.92 -3.37 -4.08
CA LEU A 61 1.84 -3.70 -3.00
C LEU A 61 1.11 -4.28 -1.79
N SER A 62 0.07 -3.60 -1.31
CA SER A 62 -0.71 -4.04 -0.15
C SER A 62 -1.43 -5.37 -0.44
N ARG A 63 -2.01 -5.52 -1.63
CA ARG A 63 -2.63 -6.79 -2.08
C ARG A 63 -1.64 -7.93 -2.09
N TRP A 64 -0.41 -7.68 -2.54
CA TRP A 64 0.59 -8.73 -2.60
C TRP A 64 1.10 -9.12 -1.21
N TRP A 65 1.52 -8.13 -0.39
CA TRP A 65 2.11 -8.41 0.91
C TRP A 65 1.10 -8.99 1.91
N LEU A 66 -0.09 -8.42 1.99
CA LEU A 66 -1.11 -8.87 2.96
C LEU A 66 -1.99 -9.99 2.38
N GLY A 67 -2.44 -9.86 1.13
CA GLY A 67 -3.34 -10.82 0.52
C GLY A 67 -2.63 -12.08 0.03
N THR A 68 -1.63 -11.95 -0.86
CA THR A 68 -0.96 -13.12 -1.44
C THR A 68 0.02 -13.74 -0.46
N PHE A 69 1.03 -13.01 -0.02
CA PHE A 69 2.07 -13.54 0.85
C PHE A 69 1.53 -13.84 2.26
N GLY A 70 0.80 -12.87 2.86
CA GLY A 70 0.27 -12.99 4.20
C GLY A 70 -0.87 -14.02 4.32
N CYS A 71 -1.86 -13.97 3.44
CA CYS A 71 -3.09 -14.76 3.53
C CYS A 71 -3.22 -15.90 2.49
N GLY A 72 -2.27 -16.07 1.57
CA GLY A 72 -2.28 -17.14 0.58
C GLY A 72 -3.35 -17.02 -0.50
N LEU A 73 -3.80 -15.80 -0.84
CA LEU A 73 -4.92 -15.58 -1.75
C LEU A 73 -4.55 -15.71 -3.24
N GLY A 74 -3.25 -15.78 -3.59
CA GLY A 74 -2.79 -15.94 -4.97
C GLY A 74 -3.25 -14.80 -5.90
N LEU A 75 -3.33 -13.56 -5.40
CA LEU A 75 -3.77 -12.42 -6.19
C LEU A 75 -2.74 -12.09 -7.28
N PRO A 76 -3.16 -11.91 -8.53
CA PRO A 76 -2.24 -11.60 -9.62
C PRO A 76 -1.60 -10.22 -9.40
N ARG A 77 -0.32 -10.08 -9.80
CA ARG A 77 0.44 -8.83 -9.74
C ARG A 77 1.29 -8.63 -10.99
N ASP A 78 1.14 -7.51 -11.66
CA ASP A 78 2.03 -7.06 -12.75
C ASP A 78 2.95 -5.93 -12.26
N ARG A 79 4.01 -6.30 -11.51
CA ARG A 79 4.95 -5.34 -10.93
C ARG A 79 5.55 -4.36 -11.96
N PRO A 80 6.00 -4.79 -13.16
CA PRO A 80 6.48 -3.86 -14.20
C PRO A 80 5.40 -2.94 -14.76
N GLY A 81 4.14 -3.37 -14.75
CA GLY A 81 3.00 -2.60 -15.23
C GLY A 81 2.56 -1.50 -14.26
N GLU A 82 2.76 -1.69 -12.95
CA GLU A 82 2.31 -0.76 -11.91
C GLU A 82 2.73 0.69 -12.19
N PHE A 83 3.98 0.91 -12.61
CA PHE A 83 4.53 2.24 -12.89
C PHE A 83 4.15 2.83 -14.25
N ARG A 84 3.39 2.10 -15.06
CA ARG A 84 2.82 2.54 -16.33
C ARG A 84 1.29 2.63 -16.28
N ALA A 85 0.71 2.29 -15.14
CA ALA A 85 -0.73 2.30 -14.96
C ALA A 85 -1.30 3.70 -15.15
N THR A 86 -2.45 3.74 -15.81
CA THR A 86 -3.28 4.93 -16.03
C THR A 86 -4.74 4.53 -15.92
N GLY A 87 -5.63 5.47 -15.62
CA GLY A 87 -7.06 5.24 -15.52
C GLY A 87 -7.78 6.48 -15.00
N THR A 88 -9.03 6.32 -14.62
CA THR A 88 -9.83 7.39 -14.04
C THR A 88 -9.59 7.48 -12.52
N THR A 89 -9.86 8.66 -11.98
CA THR A 89 -9.84 8.90 -10.54
C THR A 89 -10.82 7.99 -9.81
N ASP A 90 -12.03 7.84 -10.32
CA ASP A 90 -13.08 7.03 -9.69
C ASP A 90 -12.66 5.55 -9.59
N GLU A 91 -12.13 4.97 -10.68
CA GLU A 91 -11.60 3.59 -10.66
C GLU A 91 -10.50 3.40 -9.63
N LEU A 92 -9.60 4.38 -9.50
CA LEU A 92 -8.51 4.30 -8.53
C LEU A 92 -9.04 4.40 -7.10
N LEU A 93 -9.95 5.33 -6.83
CA LEU A 93 -10.57 5.52 -5.51
C LEU A 93 -11.38 4.29 -5.07
N GLU A 94 -12.12 3.66 -5.97
CA GLU A 94 -12.83 2.41 -5.70
C GLU A 94 -11.85 1.31 -5.28
N ARG A 95 -10.73 1.15 -5.99
CA ARG A 95 -9.69 0.17 -5.66
C ARG A 95 -9.00 0.47 -4.33
N VAL A 96 -8.76 1.75 -4.02
CA VAL A 96 -8.24 2.16 -2.71
C VAL A 96 -9.25 1.81 -1.61
N GLY A 97 -10.54 2.10 -1.81
CA GLY A 97 -11.60 1.73 -0.86
C GLY A 97 -11.62 0.23 -0.57
N GLN A 98 -11.51 -0.60 -1.60
CA GLN A 98 -11.47 -2.06 -1.45
C GLN A 98 -10.23 -2.52 -0.69
N VAL A 99 -9.02 -2.08 -1.06
CA VAL A 99 -7.79 -2.52 -0.38
C VAL A 99 -7.71 -2.04 1.06
N ARG A 100 -8.27 -0.87 1.40
CA ARG A 100 -8.38 -0.39 2.78
C ARG A 100 -9.21 -1.35 3.64
N ALA A 101 -10.37 -1.77 3.15
CA ALA A 101 -11.22 -2.73 3.84
C ALA A 101 -10.52 -4.09 4.00
N ASP A 102 -9.91 -4.57 2.93
CA ASP A 102 -9.18 -5.84 2.90
C ASP A 102 -7.96 -5.83 3.83
N THR A 103 -7.24 -4.71 3.93
CA THR A 103 -6.07 -4.54 4.82
C THR A 103 -6.41 -4.89 6.26
N VAL A 104 -7.57 -4.46 6.76
CA VAL A 104 -8.01 -4.77 8.14
C VAL A 104 -8.17 -6.27 8.33
N VAL A 105 -8.85 -6.93 7.38
CA VAL A 105 -9.13 -8.38 7.44
C VAL A 105 -7.84 -9.18 7.31
N TRP A 106 -7.03 -8.86 6.31
CA TRP A 106 -5.81 -9.60 6.02
C TRP A 106 -4.75 -9.43 7.12
N THR A 107 -4.59 -8.22 7.66
CA THR A 107 -3.66 -7.98 8.77
C THR A 107 -4.03 -8.82 9.98
N ARG A 108 -5.30 -8.79 10.42
CA ARG A 108 -5.76 -9.58 11.57
C ARG A 108 -5.58 -11.07 11.35
N ARG A 109 -5.95 -11.57 10.16
CA ARG A 109 -5.78 -12.98 9.81
C ARG A 109 -4.31 -13.39 9.80
N MET A 110 -3.43 -12.61 9.15
CA MET A 110 -2.00 -12.93 9.09
C MET A 110 -1.34 -12.90 10.48
N ILE A 111 -1.72 -11.97 11.36
CA ILE A 111 -1.19 -11.93 12.73
C ILE A 111 -1.65 -13.16 13.53
N ALA A 112 -2.93 -13.58 13.38
CA ALA A 112 -3.48 -14.72 14.09
C ALA A 112 -2.93 -16.06 13.58
N ASP A 113 -2.87 -16.25 12.27
CA ASP A 113 -2.62 -17.55 11.63
C ASP A 113 -1.15 -17.71 11.16
N GLY A 114 -0.38 -16.62 11.12
CA GLY A 114 0.95 -16.58 10.51
C GLY A 114 0.90 -16.32 9.00
N ILE A 115 2.08 -16.30 8.36
CA ILE A 115 2.23 -16.09 6.92
C ILE A 115 1.88 -17.39 6.18
N ALA A 116 0.89 -17.31 5.29
CA ALA A 116 0.29 -18.46 4.62
C ALA A 116 1.09 -18.95 3.39
N ASP A 117 1.69 -18.02 2.61
CA ASP A 117 2.43 -18.37 1.39
C ASP A 117 3.85 -17.83 1.38
N ARG A 118 4.76 -18.55 2.04
CA ARG A 118 6.19 -18.20 2.09
C ARG A 118 6.93 -18.50 0.80
N ASP A 119 6.30 -19.20 -0.14
CA ASP A 119 6.85 -19.51 -1.46
C ASP A 119 6.46 -18.48 -2.52
N ALA A 120 5.52 -17.58 -2.21
CA ALA A 120 5.19 -16.46 -3.10
C ALA A 120 6.46 -15.67 -3.44
N ARG A 121 6.60 -15.29 -4.70
CA ARG A 121 7.78 -14.53 -5.20
C ARG A 121 7.37 -13.13 -5.62
N SER A 122 8.16 -12.17 -5.19
CA SER A 122 8.13 -10.80 -5.72
C SER A 122 9.45 -10.49 -6.39
N THR A 123 9.42 -9.79 -7.50
CA THR A 123 10.63 -9.43 -8.28
C THR A 123 11.56 -8.46 -7.56
N THR A 124 11.18 -7.89 -6.42
CA THR A 124 11.92 -6.82 -5.73
C THR A 124 12.10 -7.02 -4.23
N ALA A 125 11.74 -8.17 -3.67
CA ALA A 125 11.96 -8.41 -2.26
C ALA A 125 13.47 -8.56 -1.98
N SER A 126 14.05 -7.57 -1.29
CA SER A 126 15.43 -7.63 -0.79
C SER A 126 15.54 -8.40 0.54
N ALA A 127 14.41 -8.65 1.21
CA ALA A 127 14.36 -9.42 2.44
C ALA A 127 14.37 -10.93 2.18
N ASP A 128 14.98 -11.69 3.08
CA ASP A 128 14.78 -13.14 3.12
C ASP A 128 13.35 -13.44 3.58
N LEU A 129 12.46 -13.69 2.62
CA LEU A 129 11.04 -13.93 2.87
C LEU A 129 10.77 -15.17 3.75
N ALA A 130 11.74 -16.08 3.84
CA ALA A 130 11.62 -17.24 4.72
C ALA A 130 11.66 -16.89 6.21
N THR A 131 12.28 -15.77 6.56
CA THR A 131 12.52 -15.37 7.95
C THR A 131 11.65 -14.22 8.45
N VAL A 132 10.95 -13.49 7.56
CA VAL A 132 10.10 -12.36 7.98
C VAL A 132 8.92 -12.83 8.84
N THR A 133 8.54 -11.97 9.79
CA THR A 133 7.39 -12.20 10.67
C THR A 133 6.15 -11.48 10.15
N PRO A 134 4.92 -11.86 10.56
CA PRO A 134 3.72 -11.09 10.27
C PRO A 134 3.83 -9.62 10.66
N HIS A 135 4.38 -9.32 11.84
CA HIS A 135 4.60 -7.96 12.31
C HIS A 135 5.53 -7.16 11.38
N TRP A 136 6.60 -7.80 10.90
CA TRP A 136 7.50 -7.17 9.93
C TRP A 136 6.76 -6.82 8.63
N VAL A 137 5.89 -7.72 8.13
CA VAL A 137 5.10 -7.45 6.91
C VAL A 137 4.18 -6.25 7.09
N VAL A 138 3.49 -6.14 8.23
CA VAL A 138 2.62 -5.00 8.53
C VAL A 138 3.42 -3.70 8.55
N LEU A 139 4.55 -3.67 9.25
CA LEU A 139 5.43 -2.49 9.31
C LEU A 139 6.02 -2.14 7.94
N HIS A 140 6.36 -3.15 7.13
CA HIS A 140 6.85 -2.93 5.77
C HIS A 140 5.79 -2.28 4.88
N VAL A 141 4.55 -2.74 4.94
CA VAL A 141 3.44 -2.11 4.18
C VAL A 141 3.23 -0.66 4.62
N ILE A 142 3.23 -0.37 5.92
CA ILE A 142 3.09 1.00 6.43
C ILE A 142 4.25 1.88 5.97
N HIS A 143 5.49 1.36 6.04
CA HIS A 143 6.68 2.06 5.56
C HIS A 143 6.55 2.44 4.07
N GLU A 144 6.17 1.49 3.23
CA GLU A 144 5.96 1.72 1.80
C GLU A 144 4.85 2.75 1.55
N LEU A 145 3.72 2.64 2.25
CA LEU A 145 2.62 3.62 2.13
C LEU A 145 3.08 5.03 2.49
N ALA A 146 3.80 5.20 3.61
CA ALA A 146 4.28 6.51 4.05
C ALA A 146 5.33 7.07 3.07
N GLN A 147 6.25 6.23 2.57
CA GLN A 147 7.25 6.63 1.59
C GLN A 147 6.61 7.11 0.28
N HIS A 148 5.61 6.34 -0.21
CA HIS A 148 4.93 6.69 -1.45
C HIS A 148 3.93 7.83 -1.29
N LEU A 149 3.38 8.08 -0.10
CA LEU A 149 2.64 9.29 0.18
C LEU A 149 3.54 10.53 0.02
N GLY A 150 4.72 10.54 0.65
CA GLY A 150 5.68 11.63 0.47
C GLY A 150 6.13 11.80 -1.00
N GLN A 151 6.29 10.69 -1.75
CA GLN A 151 6.55 10.76 -3.19
C GLN A 151 5.38 11.39 -3.94
N LEU A 152 4.14 11.04 -3.60
CA LEU A 152 2.94 11.59 -4.20
C LEU A 152 2.84 13.10 -3.96
N GLU A 153 3.03 13.56 -2.72
CA GLU A 153 3.04 14.97 -2.34
C GLU A 153 4.06 15.76 -3.18
N LEU A 154 5.32 15.29 -3.25
CA LEU A 154 6.34 15.91 -4.08
C LEU A 154 5.99 15.89 -5.58
N THR A 155 5.36 14.83 -6.07
CA THR A 155 4.91 14.72 -7.47
C THR A 155 3.91 15.81 -7.80
N VAL A 156 2.96 16.06 -6.91
CA VAL A 156 1.91 17.07 -7.08
C VAL A 156 2.49 18.48 -7.00
N ASP A 157 3.39 18.72 -6.05
CA ASP A 157 4.09 20.01 -5.90
C ASP A 157 4.87 20.38 -7.18
N VAL A 158 5.60 19.40 -7.76
CA VAL A 158 6.35 19.62 -9.02
C VAL A 158 5.44 19.90 -10.20
N LEU A 159 4.22 19.37 -10.20
CA LEU A 159 3.19 19.66 -11.21
C LEU A 159 2.53 21.03 -11.00
N GLY A 160 2.82 21.72 -9.91
CA GLY A 160 2.28 23.03 -9.57
C GLY A 160 0.84 22.99 -9.03
N TRP A 161 0.42 21.86 -8.51
CA TRP A 161 -0.84 21.74 -7.80
C TRP A 161 -0.63 22.10 -6.34
N ALA A 162 -1.12 23.27 -5.93
CA ALA A 162 -1.06 23.68 -4.53
C ALA A 162 -2.12 22.92 -3.73
N HIS A 163 -1.70 22.29 -2.64
CA HIS A 163 -2.60 21.79 -1.61
C HIS A 163 -3.03 22.97 -0.73
N GLU A 164 -4.32 23.23 -0.60
CA GLU A 164 -4.86 24.14 0.41
C GLU A 164 -5.07 23.43 1.76
#